data_c13342be571f290391546ea5f72dcba6
#
_entry.id   c13342be571f290391546ea5f72dcba6
#
_cell.length_a   1.000
_cell.length_b   1.000
_cell.length_c   1.000
_cell.angle_alpha   90.00
_cell.angle_beta   90.00
_cell.angle_gamma   90.00
#
_symmetry.space_group_name_H-M   'P 1'
#
loop_
_entity.id
_entity.type
_entity.pdbx_description
1 polymer ?
#
loop_
_entity_poly.entity_id
_entity_poly.type
_entity_poly.pdbx_seq_one_letter_code
_entity_poly.pdbx_strand_id
1 'polypeptide(L)'
;MRKLGIQKCAVAALLAIAPWQARAQSDTPTKPKTNTQTDSPTKNAEDQPKWDPLRAEKDLEVGKYYMKTGNVDAAIDRFQDAIEAKPGYAIPFLYLGEAQEKKGMKRDAIKSYTRYIVLYPKAEDRAKVEKKIEKLRSEVEKKK
;
A
#
# COMPACT_ATOMS: atom_id res chain seq x y z
N MET A 1 -7.53 -42.81 49.44
CA MET A 1 -8.81 -43.19 50.08
C MET A 1 -9.89 -42.17 49.77
N ARG A 2 -11.07 -42.69 49.40
CA ARG A 2 -12.39 -42.03 49.22
C ARG A 2 -12.53 -41.23 47.92
N LYS A 3 -13.13 -41.81 46.90
CA LYS A 3 -14.53 -42.27 46.58
C LYS A 3 -15.49 -41.10 46.37
N LEU A 4 -15.88 -40.97 45.10
CA LEU A 4 -17.25 -41.19 44.53
C LEU A 4 -18.24 -40.05 44.76
N GLY A 5 -18.80 -39.65 43.66
CA GLY A 5 -20.02 -38.86 43.58
C GLY A 5 -20.50 -38.72 42.13
N ILE A 6 -21.02 -39.83 41.64
CA ILE A 6 -21.82 -39.86 40.39
C ILE A 6 -23.20 -39.31 40.73
N GLN A 7 -23.69 -38.33 39.98
CA GLN A 7 -25.14 -38.15 39.92
C GLN A 7 -25.58 -37.75 38.49
N LYS A 8 -26.17 -38.76 37.88
CA LYS A 8 -26.99 -38.65 36.66
C LYS A 8 -28.30 -37.99 37.02
N CYS A 9 -28.68 -36.97 36.33
CA CYS A 9 -30.11 -36.62 36.17
C CYS A 9 -30.36 -36.35 34.69
N ALA A 10 -30.95 -37.34 34.09
CA ALA A 10 -31.65 -37.20 32.81
C ALA A 10 -33.01 -36.56 33.08
N VAL A 11 -33.31 -35.49 32.43
CA VAL A 11 -34.71 -35.06 32.22
C VAL A 11 -34.86 -34.73 30.71
N ALA A 12 -35.55 -35.62 30.06
CA ALA A 12 -36.10 -35.43 28.75
C ALA A 12 -37.27 -34.47 28.83
N ALA A 13 -37.31 -33.47 27.99
CA ALA A 13 -38.50 -32.76 27.65
C ALA A 13 -38.54 -32.51 26.15
N LEU A 14 -39.46 -33.15 25.53
CA LEU A 14 -39.88 -33.11 24.12
C LEU A 14 -40.65 -31.81 23.83
N LEU A 15 -40.69 -31.48 22.52
CA LEU A 15 -41.66 -30.64 21.79
C LEU A 15 -41.35 -29.13 21.75
N ALA A 16 -40.98 -28.59 20.60
CA ALA A 16 -41.92 -28.28 19.51
C ALA A 16 -41.19 -27.96 18.22
N ILE A 17 -41.47 -28.74 17.21
CA ILE A 17 -41.08 -28.47 15.83
C ILE A 17 -42.07 -27.43 15.30
N ALA A 18 -41.62 -26.23 15.03
CA ALA A 18 -42.37 -25.29 14.20
C ALA A 18 -41.57 -25.13 12.88
N PRO A 19 -42.16 -25.49 11.75
CA PRO A 19 -41.55 -25.19 10.47
C PRO A 19 -41.76 -23.72 10.15
N TRP A 20 -40.69 -22.93 10.31
CA TRP A 20 -40.65 -21.59 9.74
C TRP A 20 -40.53 -21.72 8.23
N GLN A 21 -41.64 -21.59 7.56
CA GLN A 21 -41.67 -21.47 6.12
C GLN A 21 -40.96 -20.17 5.74
N ALA A 22 -39.79 -20.34 5.15
CA ALA A 22 -39.07 -19.29 4.49
C ALA A 22 -39.90 -18.67 3.39
N ARG A 23 -40.38 -17.45 3.61
CA ARG A 23 -40.89 -16.61 2.56
C ARG A 23 -39.70 -15.89 1.95
N ALA A 24 -39.20 -16.44 0.88
CA ALA A 24 -38.24 -15.78 0.01
C ALA A 24 -38.89 -14.53 -0.58
N GLN A 25 -38.54 -13.37 -0.08
CA GLN A 25 -38.70 -12.13 -0.79
C GLN A 25 -37.34 -11.82 -1.43
N SER A 26 -37.31 -12.04 -2.72
CA SER A 26 -36.24 -11.62 -3.61
C SER A 26 -36.34 -10.11 -3.84
N ASP A 27 -35.80 -9.32 -2.95
CA ASP A 27 -35.50 -7.93 -3.25
C ASP A 27 -34.07 -7.86 -3.80
N THR A 28 -33.98 -8.04 -5.09
CA THR A 28 -32.81 -7.64 -5.85
C THR A 28 -32.71 -6.12 -5.84
N PRO A 29 -31.66 -5.52 -5.29
CA PRO A 29 -31.43 -4.10 -5.49
C PRO A 29 -31.14 -3.88 -6.96
N THR A 30 -32.06 -3.23 -7.63
CA THR A 30 -31.91 -2.78 -9.01
C THR A 30 -30.69 -1.88 -9.10
N LYS A 31 -29.63 -2.42 -9.72
CA LYS A 31 -28.44 -1.66 -10.12
C LYS A 31 -28.91 -0.45 -10.94
N PRO A 32 -28.49 0.77 -10.62
CA PRO A 32 -28.77 1.92 -11.45
C PRO A 32 -28.18 1.65 -12.83
N LYS A 33 -29.01 1.72 -13.86
CA LYS A 33 -28.58 1.65 -15.25
C LYS A 33 -27.73 2.87 -15.52
N THR A 34 -26.43 2.70 -15.52
CA THR A 34 -25.49 3.70 -16.01
C THR A 34 -25.79 3.88 -17.48
N ASN A 35 -26.23 5.05 -17.82
CA ASN A 35 -26.51 5.50 -19.15
C ASN A 35 -25.23 5.38 -19.98
N THR A 36 -25.18 4.40 -20.87
CA THR A 36 -24.10 4.22 -21.83
C THR A 36 -24.25 5.33 -22.85
N GLN A 37 -23.60 6.43 -22.61
CA GLN A 37 -23.32 7.40 -23.67
C GLN A 37 -22.09 6.90 -24.41
N THR A 38 -22.38 6.37 -25.57
CA THR A 38 -21.45 6.04 -26.65
C THR A 38 -20.82 7.34 -27.12
N ASP A 39 -19.66 7.67 -26.62
CA ASP A 39 -18.83 8.69 -27.23
C ASP A 39 -17.58 8.05 -27.79
N SER A 40 -17.32 8.37 -29.04
CA SER A 40 -16.30 7.88 -29.95
C SER A 40 -14.90 7.84 -29.36
N PRO A 41 -14.03 6.90 -29.79
CA PRO A 41 -12.70 6.73 -29.22
C PRO A 41 -11.75 7.82 -29.71
N THR A 42 -11.65 8.91 -29.01
CA THR A 42 -10.47 9.77 -29.05
C THR A 42 -9.38 9.11 -28.21
N LYS A 43 -8.70 8.14 -28.79
CA LYS A 43 -7.45 7.60 -28.29
C LYS A 43 -6.43 8.72 -28.23
N ASN A 44 -6.27 9.47 -27.17
CA ASN A 44 -5.06 10.28 -26.91
C ASN A 44 -5.04 10.99 -25.56
N ALA A 45 -6.07 10.86 -24.71
CA ALA A 45 -6.10 11.55 -23.41
C ALA A 45 -5.96 10.63 -22.18
N GLU A 46 -5.99 9.30 -22.36
CA GLU A 46 -6.01 8.35 -21.24
C GLU A 46 -4.64 7.77 -20.86
N ASP A 47 -3.60 7.97 -21.67
CA ASP A 47 -2.24 7.44 -21.42
C ASP A 47 -1.29 8.45 -20.76
N GLN A 48 -1.74 9.64 -20.42
CA GLN A 48 -0.93 10.57 -19.64
C GLN A 48 -1.11 10.23 -18.15
N PRO A 49 -0.03 10.08 -17.37
CA PRO A 49 -0.14 9.96 -15.93
C PRO A 49 -0.91 11.16 -15.40
N LYS A 50 -2.15 10.92 -14.98
CA LYS A 50 -3.03 11.98 -14.52
C LYS A 50 -2.43 12.59 -13.26
N TRP A 51 -1.94 13.83 -13.36
CA TRP A 51 -1.38 14.55 -12.24
C TRP A 51 -2.41 14.63 -11.10
N ASP A 52 -2.14 13.90 -10.02
CA ASP A 52 -3.01 13.75 -8.86
C ASP A 52 -2.18 13.92 -7.57
N PRO A 53 -2.04 15.16 -7.07
CA PRO A 53 -1.27 15.44 -5.87
C PRO A 53 -1.86 14.80 -4.61
N LEU A 54 -3.18 14.67 -4.52
CA LEU A 54 -3.84 14.07 -3.35
C LEU A 54 -3.56 12.56 -3.28
N ARG A 55 -3.61 11.88 -4.41
CA ARG A 55 -3.21 10.48 -4.51
C ARG A 55 -1.75 10.32 -4.13
N ALA A 56 -0.87 11.19 -4.62
CA ALA A 56 0.56 11.14 -4.30
C ALA A 56 0.84 11.26 -2.79
N GLU A 57 0.14 12.15 -2.10
CA GLU A 57 0.27 12.31 -0.65
C GLU A 57 -0.25 11.08 0.10
N LYS A 58 -1.39 10.52 -0.32
CA LYS A 58 -1.95 9.30 0.25
C LYS A 58 -1.01 8.11 0.06
N ASP A 59 -0.49 7.91 -1.16
CA ASP A 59 0.43 6.80 -1.43
C ASP A 59 1.75 6.95 -0.66
N LEU A 60 2.25 8.18 -0.47
CA LEU A 60 3.39 8.47 0.41
C LEU A 60 3.12 8.01 1.85
N GLU A 61 1.98 8.36 2.43
CA GLU A 61 1.65 7.98 3.81
C GLU A 61 1.46 6.46 3.96
N VAL A 62 0.84 5.81 2.97
CA VAL A 62 0.71 4.35 2.95
C VAL A 62 2.08 3.68 2.83
N GLY A 63 2.96 4.20 1.98
CA GLY A 63 4.34 3.71 1.87
C GLY A 63 5.12 3.83 3.19
N LYS A 64 5.00 4.95 3.88
CA LYS A 64 5.60 5.16 5.22
C LYS A 64 5.05 4.18 6.25
N TYR A 65 3.76 3.86 6.20
CA TYR A 65 3.17 2.83 7.05
C TYR A 65 3.81 1.46 6.78
N TYR A 66 3.95 1.06 5.50
CA TYR A 66 4.60 -0.20 5.15
C TYR A 66 6.08 -0.25 5.57
N MET A 67 6.80 0.87 5.51
CA MET A 67 8.16 0.96 6.06
C MET A 67 8.22 0.69 7.56
N LYS A 68 7.26 1.18 8.33
CA LYS A 68 7.15 0.96 9.78
C LYS A 68 6.80 -0.49 10.12
N THR A 69 5.96 -1.13 9.33
CA THR A 69 5.56 -2.53 9.52
C THR A 69 6.56 -3.54 8.94
N GLY A 70 7.63 -3.06 8.31
CA GLY A 70 8.68 -3.91 7.73
C GLY A 70 8.37 -4.48 6.36
N ASN A 71 7.24 -4.15 5.76
CA ASN A 71 6.90 -4.57 4.40
C ASN A 71 7.55 -3.63 3.37
N VAL A 72 8.86 -3.82 3.18
CA VAL A 72 9.68 -2.94 2.35
C VAL A 72 9.27 -2.96 0.87
N ASP A 73 8.83 -4.11 0.35
CA ASP A 73 8.40 -4.24 -1.04
C ASP A 73 7.14 -3.43 -1.31
N ALA A 74 6.12 -3.58 -0.49
CA ALA A 74 4.90 -2.78 -0.59
C ALA A 74 5.17 -1.28 -0.39
N ALA A 75 6.16 -0.91 0.42
CA ALA A 75 6.57 0.49 0.59
C ALA A 75 7.17 1.04 -0.71
N ILE A 76 8.04 0.28 -1.38
CA ILE A 76 8.63 0.66 -2.66
C ILE A 76 7.54 0.94 -3.69
N ASP A 77 6.57 0.03 -3.83
CA ASP A 77 5.45 0.16 -4.78
C ASP A 77 4.65 1.45 -4.50
N ARG A 78 4.30 1.71 -3.23
CA ARG A 78 3.56 2.93 -2.85
C ARG A 78 4.33 4.22 -3.13
N PHE A 79 5.64 4.24 -2.88
CA PHE A 79 6.46 5.42 -3.20
C PHE A 79 6.58 5.63 -4.71
N GLN A 80 6.61 4.57 -5.51
CA GLN A 80 6.58 4.67 -6.97
C GLN A 80 5.23 5.20 -7.47
N ASP A 81 4.11 4.70 -6.93
CA ASP A 81 2.76 5.22 -7.21
C ASP A 81 2.66 6.73 -6.89
N ALA A 82 3.24 7.18 -5.77
CA ALA A 82 3.27 8.59 -5.39
C ALA A 82 4.09 9.44 -6.39
N ILE A 83 5.21 8.92 -6.89
CA ILE A 83 6.04 9.57 -7.90
C ILE A 83 5.30 9.65 -9.25
N GLU A 84 4.60 8.59 -9.63
CA GLU A 84 3.80 8.56 -10.85
C GLU A 84 2.66 9.58 -10.79
N ALA A 85 1.94 9.65 -9.67
CA ALA A 85 0.86 10.61 -9.48
C ALA A 85 1.35 12.08 -9.44
N LYS A 86 2.61 12.33 -9.00
CA LYS A 86 3.21 13.66 -8.92
C LYS A 86 4.73 13.61 -9.17
N PRO A 87 5.18 13.60 -10.44
CA PRO A 87 6.60 13.38 -10.79
C PRO A 87 7.60 14.40 -10.20
N GLY A 88 7.14 15.61 -9.88
CA GLY A 88 7.95 16.66 -9.25
C GLY A 88 7.99 16.61 -7.72
N TYR A 89 7.35 15.63 -7.10
CA TYR A 89 7.29 15.52 -5.65
C TYR A 89 8.58 14.89 -5.09
N ALA A 90 9.42 15.70 -4.44
CA ALA A 90 10.73 15.25 -3.99
C ALA A 90 10.67 14.19 -2.88
N ILE A 91 9.76 14.35 -1.91
CA ILE A 91 9.73 13.53 -0.70
C ILE A 91 9.60 12.02 -0.95
N PRO A 92 8.74 11.52 -1.87
CA PRO A 92 8.68 10.09 -2.18
C PRO A 92 10.03 9.51 -2.64
N PHE A 93 10.87 10.29 -3.34
CA PHE A 93 12.20 9.82 -3.76
C PHE A 93 13.14 9.59 -2.57
N LEU A 94 13.03 10.39 -1.50
CA LEU A 94 13.81 10.16 -0.28
C LEU A 94 13.43 8.83 0.37
N TYR A 95 12.13 8.61 0.58
CA TYR A 95 11.63 7.37 1.19
C TYR A 95 11.82 6.13 0.30
N LEU A 96 11.71 6.30 -1.02
CA LEU A 96 12.04 5.24 -1.98
C LEU A 96 13.51 4.84 -1.86
N GLY A 97 14.43 5.82 -1.77
CA GLY A 97 15.84 5.57 -1.54
C GLY A 97 16.09 4.81 -0.22
N GLU A 98 15.39 5.16 0.85
CA GLU A 98 15.50 4.46 2.14
C GLU A 98 14.97 3.02 2.07
N ALA A 99 13.86 2.79 1.38
CA ALA A 99 13.29 1.47 1.18
C ALA A 99 14.22 0.58 0.34
N GLN A 100 14.76 1.12 -0.74
CA GLN A 100 15.72 0.45 -1.61
C GLN A 100 17.04 0.13 -0.88
N GLU A 101 17.52 1.04 -0.03
CA GLU A 101 18.69 0.80 0.82
C GLU A 101 18.45 -0.37 1.78
N LYS A 102 17.29 -0.40 2.46
CA LYS A 102 16.89 -1.52 3.33
C LYS A 102 16.81 -2.86 2.58
N LYS A 103 16.36 -2.83 1.34
CA LYS A 103 16.28 -4.04 0.48
C LYS A 103 17.63 -4.44 -0.10
N GLY A 104 18.69 -3.64 0.08
CA GLY A 104 20.01 -3.88 -0.49
C GLY A 104 20.15 -3.47 -1.96
N MET A 105 19.18 -2.78 -2.52
CA MET A 105 19.17 -2.24 -3.89
C MET A 105 19.98 -0.95 -3.98
N LYS A 106 21.29 -1.05 -3.68
CA LYS A 106 22.15 0.12 -3.48
C LYS A 106 22.22 1.06 -4.69
N ARG A 107 22.28 0.52 -5.90
CA ARG A 107 22.34 1.33 -7.13
C ARG A 107 21.07 2.15 -7.35
N ASP A 108 19.92 1.56 -7.05
CA ASP A 108 18.63 2.24 -7.21
C ASP A 108 18.42 3.26 -6.08
N ALA A 109 18.83 2.94 -4.86
CA ALA A 109 18.85 3.90 -3.76
C ALA A 109 19.67 5.16 -4.08
N ILE A 110 20.84 5.00 -4.69
CA ILE A 110 21.68 6.14 -5.15
C ILE A 110 20.90 7.00 -6.15
N LYS A 111 20.20 6.39 -7.12
CA LYS A 111 19.40 7.14 -8.10
C LYS A 111 18.28 7.93 -7.43
N SER A 112 17.54 7.28 -6.52
CA SER A 112 16.42 7.88 -5.81
C SER A 112 16.88 9.05 -4.93
N TYR A 113 17.92 8.88 -4.14
CA TYR A 113 18.49 9.96 -3.34
C TYR A 113 19.04 11.12 -4.20
N THR A 114 19.67 10.82 -5.32
CA THR A 114 20.14 11.86 -6.24
C THR A 114 18.95 12.65 -6.81
N ARG A 115 17.86 11.97 -7.16
CA ARG A 115 16.67 12.63 -7.67
C ARG A 115 16.02 13.53 -6.61
N TYR A 116 15.97 13.10 -5.36
CA TYR A 116 15.51 13.91 -4.24
C TYR A 116 16.30 15.23 -4.13
N ILE A 117 17.65 15.18 -4.14
CA ILE A 117 18.50 16.36 -4.04
C ILE A 117 18.31 17.31 -5.23
N VAL A 118 18.12 16.76 -6.43
CA VAL A 118 17.88 17.58 -7.64
C VAL A 118 16.54 18.30 -7.55
N LEU A 119 15.49 17.62 -7.07
CA LEU A 119 14.16 18.23 -6.94
C LEU A 119 14.05 19.18 -5.75
N TYR A 120 14.81 18.94 -4.69
CA TYR A 120 14.79 19.77 -3.49
C TYR A 120 16.20 20.17 -3.03
N PRO A 121 16.87 21.08 -3.77
CA PRO A 121 18.28 21.44 -3.52
C PRO A 121 18.50 22.18 -2.20
N LYS A 122 17.47 22.77 -1.61
CA LYS A 122 17.52 23.49 -0.33
C LYS A 122 17.02 22.64 0.85
N ALA A 123 16.97 21.32 0.72
CA ALA A 123 16.55 20.44 1.80
C ALA A 123 17.54 20.53 2.99
N GLU A 124 17.02 20.62 4.20
CA GLU A 124 17.83 20.67 5.43
C GLU A 124 18.69 19.41 5.62
N ASP A 125 18.18 18.28 5.17
CA ASP A 125 18.84 16.97 5.25
C ASP A 125 19.75 16.63 4.05
N ARG A 126 19.91 17.57 3.11
CA ARG A 126 20.71 17.39 1.89
C ARG A 126 22.10 16.81 2.17
N ALA A 127 22.84 17.41 3.10
CA ALA A 127 24.21 16.96 3.43
C ALA A 127 24.23 15.52 3.98
N LYS A 128 23.19 15.14 4.72
CA LYS A 128 23.02 13.77 5.22
C LYS A 128 22.75 12.79 4.08
N VAL A 129 21.93 13.17 3.14
CA VAL A 129 21.59 12.34 1.97
C VAL A 129 22.80 12.20 1.04
N GLU A 130 23.57 13.25 0.81
CA GLU A 130 24.83 13.22 0.05
C GLU A 130 25.84 12.23 0.66
N LYS A 131 26.01 12.24 1.98
CA LYS A 131 26.85 11.25 2.68
C LYS A 131 26.37 9.81 2.50
N LYS A 132 25.05 9.60 2.51
CA LYS A 132 24.46 8.27 2.21
C LYS A 132 24.81 7.82 0.78
N ILE A 133 24.67 8.71 -0.20
CA ILE A 133 25.02 8.42 -1.60
C ILE A 133 26.50 8.01 -1.73
N GLU A 134 27.43 8.77 -1.12
CA GLU A 134 28.85 8.46 -1.17
C GLU A 134 29.17 7.11 -0.53
N LYS A 135 28.59 6.83 0.64
CA LYS A 135 28.73 5.55 1.30
C LYS A 135 28.26 4.40 0.40
N LEU A 136 27.08 4.52 -0.18
CA LEU A 136 26.49 3.51 -1.05
C LEU A 136 27.34 3.30 -2.33
N ARG A 137 27.89 4.38 -2.91
CA ARG A 137 28.82 4.30 -4.05
C ARG A 137 30.05 3.50 -3.70
N SER A 138 30.72 3.81 -2.59
CA SER A 138 31.90 3.08 -2.15
C SER A 138 31.63 1.59 -1.90
N GLU A 139 30.43 1.26 -1.40
CA GLU A 139 30.02 -0.12 -1.17
C GLU A 139 29.69 -0.89 -2.47
N VAL A 140 29.21 -0.19 -3.50
CA VAL A 140 28.97 -0.78 -4.83
C VAL A 140 30.28 -1.04 -5.56
N GLU A 141 31.27 -0.14 -5.43
CA GLU A 141 32.60 -0.28 -6.06
C GLU A 141 33.40 -1.43 -5.45
N LYS A 142 33.37 -1.60 -4.12
CA LYS A 142 34.04 -2.71 -3.42
C LYS A 142 33.52 -4.10 -3.78
N LYS A 143 32.36 -4.21 -4.41
CA LYS A 143 31.76 -5.49 -4.83
C LYS A 143 32.03 -5.83 -6.32
N LYS A 144 32.78 -5.02 -7.03
CA LYS A 144 33.27 -5.32 -8.37
C LYS A 144 34.60 -6.07 -8.29
#